data_ef215e6b5b87c370e59d86cd287c2199
#
_entry.id   ef215e6b5b87c370e59d86cd287c2199
#
_cell.length_a   1.000
_cell.length_b   1.000
_cell.length_c   1.000
_cell.angle_alpha   90.00
_cell.angle_beta   90.00
_cell.angle_gamma   90.00
#
_symmetry.space_group_name_H-M   'P 1'
#
loop_
_entity.id
_entity.type
_entity.pdbx_description
1 polymer ?
#
loop_
_entity_poly.entity_id
_entity_poly.type
_entity_poly.pdbx_seq_one_letter_code
_entity_poly.pdbx_strand_id
1 'polypeptide(L)'
;QKAQVWTEHVLSSLLGFFCAILKGENMIGALWKYIWEHKWLYLSIAVVLVVYDYTILIPTQVIQRLVDQLSKQTLTQSSFARDIGLLLGATFLNYISAYYWHLKLFQASVHYKARLQGQAFRKLVAMRRPFYEKFRSGDLLTRFTTDVDGMMGMVGYGMLIVLYGGGLFLFIIPAMFLISWQLSLISFIPMSFLVLSTYLLGKKEEIYVDENRDAVAHLNDEVLESIEGIRVMRAYSRKERQVRQFQERTESLAKTGDKIASIQNAFGPFALFFIGISTVLLLVCGGHFLKTGQISLGQLLGLELYLVALIEPMWMLADFILVYQTAKTSHKKLSELVEEDDDLETDGEEWLEEFDEVAFDNYSFTYPMAEKESLSQISLRFNKGQTIGIVGRTGAGKTSLVRQFLRQYPLGQGTFTINGQPVARYVRRSIEEKIGYVSQEHILFSKSILENISLGKKGARQEEIMDAIAQAAFADDLDRMSDGLDTLIGEKGVSVSGGQKQRISLARAFLRDAQLLLLDDSLSAVDAKTEQAIIETIQQERQGKTTLIVSHRLSAVHQADWILVLDQGRIVEEGTASDLLAQEGWYYEQYQRQQRQEGE
;
A
#
# COMPACT_ATOMS: atom_id res chain seq x y z
N GLN A 1 25.11 22.39 42.60
CA GLN A 1 24.52 21.05 42.73
C GLN A 1 23.12 20.95 42.08
N LYS A 2 22.16 21.88 42.31
CA LYS A 2 20.85 21.85 41.69
C LYS A 2 20.86 22.09 40.17
N ALA A 3 21.77 22.91 39.68
CA ALA A 3 21.93 23.16 38.23
C ALA A 3 22.58 21.98 37.50
N GLN A 4 23.48 21.24 38.14
CA GLN A 4 24.05 20.02 37.57
C GLN A 4 23.03 18.88 37.46
N VAL A 5 22.18 18.71 38.45
CA VAL A 5 21.09 17.71 38.42
C VAL A 5 20.05 18.06 37.32
N TRP A 6 19.82 19.35 37.08
CA TRP A 6 18.89 19.82 36.04
C TRP A 6 19.44 19.60 34.61
N THR A 7 20.73 19.90 34.39
CA THR A 7 21.38 19.63 33.10
C THR A 7 21.51 18.13 32.81
N GLU A 8 21.79 17.30 33.82
CA GLU A 8 21.78 15.84 33.65
C GLU A 8 20.38 15.30 33.37
N HIS A 9 19.32 15.83 33.97
CA HIS A 9 17.95 15.41 33.70
C HIS A 9 17.46 15.85 32.30
N VAL A 10 17.79 17.04 31.85
CA VAL A 10 17.45 17.53 30.50
C VAL A 10 18.27 16.79 29.43
N LEU A 11 19.59 16.60 29.69
CA LEU A 11 20.41 15.77 28.78
C LEU A 11 20.00 14.30 28.77
N SER A 12 19.65 13.73 29.93
CA SER A 12 19.17 12.35 30.01
C SER A 12 17.78 12.20 29.39
N SER A 13 16.91 13.23 29.48
CA SER A 13 15.62 13.24 28.78
C SER A 13 15.78 13.39 27.27
N LEU A 14 16.70 14.24 26.81
CA LEU A 14 17.03 14.35 25.38
C LEU A 14 17.75 13.09 24.87
N LEU A 15 18.68 12.53 25.61
CA LEU A 15 19.34 11.26 25.31
C LEU A 15 18.36 10.09 25.42
N GLY A 16 17.46 10.10 26.41
CA GLY A 16 16.37 9.13 26.53
C GLY A 16 15.37 9.21 25.39
N PHE A 17 15.05 10.43 24.92
CA PHE A 17 14.23 10.66 23.73
C PHE A 17 14.95 10.18 22.45
N PHE A 18 16.27 10.49 22.31
CA PHE A 18 17.08 9.93 21.22
C PHE A 18 17.24 8.40 21.32
N CYS A 19 17.43 7.84 22.53
CA CYS A 19 17.45 6.39 22.73
C CYS A 19 16.10 5.71 22.51
N ALA A 20 14.98 6.36 22.84
CA ALA A 20 13.64 5.86 22.55
C ALA A 20 13.34 5.89 21.03
N ILE A 21 13.86 6.91 20.33
CA ILE A 21 13.86 6.98 18.86
C ILE A 21 14.69 5.83 18.26
N LEU A 22 15.81 5.48 18.87
CA LEU A 22 16.70 4.39 18.42
C LEU A 22 16.15 2.97 18.74
N LYS A 23 15.18 2.83 19.64
CA LYS A 23 14.54 1.54 20.00
C LYS A 23 13.34 1.12 19.15
N GLY A 24 13.03 1.82 18.05
CA GLY A 24 12.04 1.38 17.07
C GLY A 24 12.61 0.25 16.18
N GLU A 25 12.35 -0.97 16.56
CA GLU A 25 13.16 -2.16 16.26
C GLU A 25 13.41 -2.53 14.80
N ASN A 26 12.69 -2.03 13.80
CA ASN A 26 12.94 -2.46 12.39
C ASN A 26 13.07 -1.31 11.38
N MET A 27 12.40 -0.16 11.61
CA MET A 27 12.43 0.95 10.66
C MET A 27 13.83 1.54 10.49
N ILE A 28 14.52 1.82 11.60
CA ILE A 28 15.87 2.40 11.59
C ILE A 28 16.86 1.42 10.96
N GLY A 29 16.69 0.11 11.23
CA GLY A 29 17.51 -0.94 10.60
C GLY A 29 17.32 -0.99 9.08
N ALA A 30 16.08 -0.87 8.61
CA ALA A 30 15.77 -0.83 7.17
C ALA A 30 16.37 0.42 6.49
N LEU A 31 16.24 1.59 7.15
CA LEU A 31 16.84 2.85 6.68
C LEU A 31 18.37 2.79 6.69
N TRP A 32 18.97 2.27 7.75
CA TRP A 32 20.41 2.11 7.87
C TRP A 32 20.97 1.18 6.79
N LYS A 33 20.30 0.08 6.52
CA LYS A 33 20.66 -0.84 5.43
C LYS A 33 20.66 -0.11 4.07
N TYR A 34 19.63 0.69 3.80
CA TYR A 34 19.55 1.46 2.56
C TYR A 34 20.67 2.51 2.46
N ILE A 35 20.96 3.24 3.56
CA ILE A 35 22.06 4.20 3.64
C ILE A 35 23.40 3.51 3.39
N TRP A 36 23.61 2.34 3.98
CA TRP A 36 24.86 1.58 3.85
C TRP A 36 25.06 1.04 2.43
N GLU A 37 24.00 0.58 1.78
CA GLU A 37 24.04 0.17 0.38
C GLU A 37 24.42 1.34 -0.55
N HIS A 38 24.07 2.58 -0.18
CA HIS A 38 24.35 3.81 -0.93
C HIS A 38 25.37 4.73 -0.21
N LYS A 39 26.28 4.16 0.58
CA LYS A 39 27.21 4.87 1.48
C LYS A 39 27.99 6.01 0.82
N TRP A 40 28.44 5.85 -0.41
CA TRP A 40 29.18 6.89 -1.13
C TRP A 40 28.32 8.11 -1.47
N LEU A 41 27.06 7.89 -1.78
CA LEU A 41 26.11 8.98 -1.99
C LEU A 41 25.88 9.77 -0.69
N TYR A 42 25.56 9.07 0.41
CA TYR A 42 25.31 9.70 1.69
C TYR A 42 26.59 10.35 2.27
N LEU A 43 27.76 9.77 2.05
CA LEU A 43 29.03 10.39 2.40
C LEU A 43 29.25 11.70 1.63
N SER A 44 28.96 11.73 0.34
CA SER A 44 29.07 12.97 -0.47
C SER A 44 28.11 14.04 0.00
N ILE A 45 26.87 13.67 0.38
CA ILE A 45 25.87 14.56 0.96
C ILE A 45 26.39 15.13 2.27
N ALA A 46 26.90 14.28 3.18
CA ALA A 46 27.42 14.69 4.48
C ALA A 46 28.61 15.66 4.36
N VAL A 47 29.55 15.39 3.48
CA VAL A 47 30.71 16.28 3.24
C VAL A 47 30.27 17.65 2.71
N VAL A 48 29.38 17.68 1.72
CA VAL A 48 28.87 18.93 1.15
C VAL A 48 28.02 19.69 2.17
N LEU A 49 27.26 18.99 3.01
CA LEU A 49 26.48 19.60 4.07
C LEU A 49 27.36 20.27 5.12
N VAL A 50 28.46 19.63 5.55
CA VAL A 50 29.45 20.27 6.46
C VAL A 50 30.00 21.58 5.87
N VAL A 51 30.30 21.59 4.56
CA VAL A 51 30.71 22.82 3.87
C VAL A 51 29.57 23.86 3.88
N TYR A 52 28.35 23.42 3.60
CA TYR A 52 27.16 24.27 3.64
C TYR A 52 26.93 24.90 5.01
N ASP A 53 26.91 24.11 6.10
CA ASP A 53 26.70 24.59 7.47
C ASP A 53 27.80 25.52 7.93
N TYR A 54 29.05 25.23 7.56
CA TYR A 54 30.18 26.13 7.85
C TYR A 54 30.04 27.48 7.13
N THR A 55 29.59 27.47 5.85
CA THR A 55 29.42 28.71 5.09
C THR A 55 28.31 29.61 5.63
N ILE A 56 27.31 29.06 6.35
CA ILE A 56 26.27 29.84 7.06
C ILE A 56 26.84 30.71 8.16
N LEU A 57 27.96 30.33 8.80
CA LEU A 57 28.58 31.13 9.83
C LEU A 57 29.31 32.36 9.29
N ILE A 58 29.77 32.33 8.04
CA ILE A 58 30.64 33.35 7.44
C ILE A 58 29.98 34.74 7.40
N PRO A 59 28.70 34.90 6.96
CA PRO A 59 28.02 36.19 6.99
C PRO A 59 28.03 36.85 8.37
N THR A 60 27.71 36.10 9.41
CA THR A 60 27.73 36.58 10.78
C THR A 60 29.11 37.02 11.21
N GLN A 61 30.17 36.27 10.90
CA GLN A 61 31.55 36.61 11.22
C GLN A 61 32.04 37.83 10.43
N VAL A 62 31.60 38.00 9.18
CA VAL A 62 31.95 39.20 8.38
C VAL A 62 31.25 40.42 8.97
N ILE A 63 29.97 40.34 9.33
CA ILE A 63 29.25 41.42 9.97
C ILE A 63 29.92 41.83 11.30
N GLN A 64 30.30 40.86 12.15
CA GLN A 64 31.06 41.13 13.38
C GLN A 64 32.31 41.94 13.09
N ARG A 65 33.13 41.53 12.15
CA ARG A 65 34.38 42.22 11.78
C ARG A 65 34.14 43.63 11.25
N LEU A 66 33.20 43.79 10.35
CA LEU A 66 32.84 45.09 9.77
C LEU A 66 32.35 46.08 10.83
N VAL A 67 31.52 45.64 11.77
CA VAL A 67 31.02 46.47 12.87
C VAL A 67 32.17 46.84 13.82
N ASP A 68 33.05 45.92 14.13
CA ASP A 68 34.20 46.19 14.98
C ASP A 68 35.20 47.15 14.34
N GLN A 69 35.47 46.99 13.04
CA GLN A 69 36.34 47.93 12.29
C GLN A 69 35.71 49.31 12.19
N LEU A 70 34.41 49.41 12.00
CA LEU A 70 33.67 50.67 11.96
C LEU A 70 33.70 51.34 13.32
N SER A 71 33.41 50.61 14.41
CA SER A 71 33.44 51.13 15.79
C SER A 71 34.79 51.64 16.20
N LYS A 72 35.87 50.97 15.75
CA LYS A 72 37.28 51.35 16.05
C LYS A 72 37.84 52.34 15.02
N GLN A 73 37.06 52.79 14.04
CA GLN A 73 37.48 53.68 12.94
C GLN A 73 38.71 53.13 12.16
N THR A 74 38.82 51.81 12.05
CA THR A 74 39.94 51.12 11.36
C THR A 74 39.52 50.54 10.00
N LEU A 75 38.31 50.82 9.54
CA LEU A 75 37.78 50.32 8.27
C LEU A 75 38.55 50.97 7.11
N THR A 76 39.21 50.14 6.29
CA THR A 76 39.88 50.56 5.05
C THR A 76 39.13 50.03 3.84
N GLN A 77 39.28 50.70 2.69
CA GLN A 77 38.65 50.27 1.44
C GLN A 77 39.09 48.84 1.04
N SER A 78 40.34 48.46 1.30
CA SER A 78 40.87 47.14 1.03
C SER A 78 40.29 46.06 1.97
N SER A 79 40.12 46.34 3.27
CA SER A 79 39.50 45.41 4.22
C SER A 79 38.02 45.23 3.90
N PHE A 80 37.30 46.30 3.55
CA PHE A 80 35.91 46.25 3.14
C PHE A 80 35.72 45.42 1.87
N ALA A 81 36.51 45.67 0.82
CA ALA A 81 36.45 44.92 -0.44
C ALA A 81 36.75 43.43 -0.23
N ARG A 82 37.73 43.08 0.61
CA ARG A 82 38.03 41.70 0.99
C ARG A 82 36.87 41.03 1.71
N ASP A 83 36.26 41.70 2.70
CA ASP A 83 35.15 41.15 3.50
C ASP A 83 33.87 40.98 2.66
N ILE A 84 33.58 41.91 1.74
CA ILE A 84 32.49 41.76 0.76
C ILE A 84 32.82 40.62 -0.22
N GLY A 85 34.03 40.49 -0.73
CA GLY A 85 34.45 39.38 -1.57
C GLY A 85 34.28 38.01 -0.90
N LEU A 86 34.62 37.94 0.38
CA LEU A 86 34.45 36.71 1.19
C LEU A 86 32.98 36.40 1.40
N LEU A 87 32.13 37.41 1.64
CA LEU A 87 30.68 37.25 1.77
C LEU A 87 30.06 36.71 0.48
N LEU A 88 30.40 37.34 -0.66
CA LEU A 88 29.89 36.88 -1.98
C LEU A 88 30.35 35.46 -2.31
N GLY A 89 31.65 35.17 -2.06
CA GLY A 89 32.19 33.83 -2.28
C GLY A 89 31.53 32.76 -1.40
N ALA A 90 31.35 33.08 -0.11
CA ALA A 90 30.66 32.18 0.82
C ALA A 90 29.19 31.95 0.43
N THR A 91 28.46 33.01 0.04
CA THR A 91 27.07 32.92 -0.40
C THR A 91 26.95 32.08 -1.68
N PHE A 92 27.88 32.26 -2.62
CA PHE A 92 27.90 31.46 -3.86
C PHE A 92 28.20 29.99 -3.59
N LEU A 93 29.20 29.71 -2.72
CA LEU A 93 29.52 28.34 -2.32
C LEU A 93 28.37 27.69 -1.54
N ASN A 94 27.72 28.46 -0.65
CA ASN A 94 26.52 28.01 0.07
C ASN A 94 25.40 27.62 -0.89
N TYR A 95 25.11 28.45 -1.89
CA TYR A 95 24.09 28.16 -2.91
C TYR A 95 24.38 26.86 -3.69
N ILE A 96 25.61 26.67 -4.16
CA ILE A 96 25.98 25.45 -4.89
C ILE A 96 25.88 24.22 -3.99
N SER A 97 26.37 24.33 -2.76
CA SER A 97 26.31 23.26 -1.76
C SER A 97 24.87 22.89 -1.43
N ALA A 98 24.00 23.90 -1.20
CA ALA A 98 22.59 23.71 -0.96
C ALA A 98 21.92 22.96 -2.13
N TYR A 99 22.13 23.43 -3.35
CA TYR A 99 21.56 22.79 -4.55
C TYR A 99 21.98 21.32 -4.66
N TYR A 100 23.28 21.03 -4.47
CA TYR A 100 23.80 19.67 -4.60
C TYR A 100 23.21 18.70 -3.57
N TRP A 101 23.30 19.04 -2.27
CA TRP A 101 22.89 18.10 -1.24
C TRP A 101 21.36 17.93 -1.18
N HIS A 102 20.57 18.98 -1.41
CA HIS A 102 19.12 18.86 -1.53
C HIS A 102 18.74 17.94 -2.70
N LEU A 103 19.31 18.22 -3.91
CA LEU A 103 19.03 17.41 -5.08
C LEU A 103 19.34 15.93 -4.84
N LYS A 104 20.53 15.64 -4.29
CA LYS A 104 20.96 14.24 -4.05
C LYS A 104 20.14 13.55 -2.97
N LEU A 105 19.78 14.23 -1.92
CA LEU A 105 18.96 13.67 -0.84
C LEU A 105 17.55 13.34 -1.33
N PHE A 106 16.89 14.27 -2.03
CA PHE A 106 15.55 14.02 -2.56
C PHE A 106 15.54 13.00 -3.72
N GLN A 107 16.57 12.97 -4.56
CA GLN A 107 16.73 11.87 -5.52
C GLN A 107 16.82 10.51 -4.80
N ALA A 108 17.60 10.41 -3.73
CA ALA A 108 17.71 9.19 -2.93
C ALA A 108 16.35 8.77 -2.34
N SER A 109 15.55 9.71 -1.84
CA SER A 109 14.22 9.44 -1.27
C SER A 109 13.24 8.91 -2.34
N VAL A 110 13.25 9.47 -3.55
CA VAL A 110 12.42 8.98 -4.68
C VAL A 110 12.85 7.58 -5.12
N HIS A 111 14.15 7.30 -5.19
CA HIS A 111 14.62 5.95 -5.50
C HIS A 111 14.24 4.93 -4.41
N TYR A 112 14.27 5.35 -3.15
CA TYR A 112 13.79 4.51 -2.04
C TYR A 112 12.30 4.20 -2.16
N LYS A 113 11.47 5.21 -2.49
CA LYS A 113 10.04 5.02 -2.80
C LYS A 113 9.84 3.98 -3.89
N ALA A 114 10.50 4.14 -5.04
CA ALA A 114 10.38 3.22 -6.17
C ALA A 114 10.81 1.78 -5.79
N ARG A 115 11.84 1.64 -4.95
CA ARG A 115 12.27 0.34 -4.44
C ARG A 115 11.19 -0.32 -3.56
N LEU A 116 10.62 0.42 -2.60
CA LEU A 116 9.55 -0.08 -1.73
C LEU A 116 8.31 -0.47 -2.53
N GLN A 117 7.88 0.38 -3.48
CA GLN A 117 6.77 0.07 -4.37
C GLN A 117 7.04 -1.19 -5.19
N GLY A 118 8.24 -1.35 -5.72
CA GLY A 118 8.63 -2.55 -6.45
C GLY A 118 8.65 -3.81 -5.59
N GLN A 119 9.04 -3.72 -4.31
CA GLN A 119 8.99 -4.84 -3.36
C GLN A 119 7.54 -5.20 -3.01
N ALA A 120 6.73 -4.20 -2.64
CA ALA A 120 5.32 -4.39 -2.34
C ALA A 120 4.55 -4.98 -3.53
N PHE A 121 4.79 -4.48 -4.74
CA PHE A 121 4.13 -4.98 -5.94
C PHE A 121 4.49 -6.44 -6.25
N ARG A 122 5.79 -6.80 -6.15
CA ARG A 122 6.21 -8.21 -6.32
C ARG A 122 5.53 -9.13 -5.30
N LYS A 123 5.41 -8.67 -4.05
CA LYS A 123 4.70 -9.42 -3.01
C LYS A 123 3.21 -9.56 -3.36
N LEU A 124 2.53 -8.47 -3.73
CA LEU A 124 1.13 -8.51 -4.14
C LEU A 124 0.88 -9.52 -5.26
N VAL A 125 1.70 -9.52 -6.31
CA VAL A 125 1.51 -10.46 -7.44
C VAL A 125 1.79 -11.91 -7.05
N ALA A 126 2.68 -12.14 -6.08
CA ALA A 126 3.04 -13.49 -5.62
C ALA A 126 2.04 -14.08 -4.61
N MET A 127 1.27 -13.23 -3.91
CA MET A 127 0.34 -13.70 -2.88
C MET A 127 -0.91 -14.34 -3.47
N ARG A 128 -1.53 -15.22 -2.67
CA ARG A 128 -2.70 -15.99 -3.06
C ARG A 128 -3.96 -15.49 -2.33
N ARG A 129 -5.09 -16.15 -2.57
CA ARG A 129 -6.40 -15.68 -2.17
C ARG A 129 -6.58 -15.38 -0.67
N PRO A 130 -6.06 -16.15 0.30
CA PRO A 130 -6.15 -15.82 1.72
C PRO A 130 -5.61 -14.45 2.08
N PHE A 131 -4.51 -14.04 1.46
CA PHE A 131 -3.93 -12.71 1.63
C PHE A 131 -4.92 -11.60 1.23
N TYR A 132 -5.60 -11.75 0.07
CA TYR A 132 -6.57 -10.76 -0.42
C TYR A 132 -7.90 -10.76 0.35
N GLU A 133 -8.19 -11.84 1.08
CA GLU A 133 -9.31 -11.90 2.01
C GLU A 133 -8.97 -11.21 3.35
N LYS A 134 -7.71 -11.27 3.79
CA LYS A 134 -7.18 -10.60 4.98
C LYS A 134 -7.06 -9.08 4.77
N PHE A 135 -6.54 -8.66 3.62
CA PHE A 135 -6.30 -7.25 3.29
C PHE A 135 -7.33 -6.73 2.29
N ARG A 136 -8.11 -5.74 2.67
CA ARG A 136 -9.06 -5.07 1.75
C ARG A 136 -8.31 -4.33 0.65
N SER A 137 -8.85 -4.32 -0.57
CA SER A 137 -8.22 -3.66 -1.74
C SER A 137 -7.89 -2.18 -1.49
N GLY A 138 -8.76 -1.44 -0.78
CA GLY A 138 -8.50 -0.04 -0.43
C GLY A 138 -7.32 0.12 0.55
N ASP A 139 -7.17 -0.78 1.54
CA ASP A 139 -6.03 -0.77 2.46
C ASP A 139 -4.72 -1.09 1.72
N LEU A 140 -4.74 -2.08 0.82
CA LEU A 140 -3.58 -2.40 -0.03
C LEU A 140 -3.15 -1.20 -0.88
N LEU A 141 -4.10 -0.48 -1.49
CA LEU A 141 -3.82 0.72 -2.26
C LEU A 141 -3.18 1.81 -1.40
N THR A 142 -3.71 2.03 -0.19
CA THR A 142 -3.17 3.01 0.76
C THR A 142 -1.74 2.65 1.19
N ARG A 143 -1.47 1.37 1.47
CA ARG A 143 -0.12 0.89 1.80
C ARG A 143 0.85 1.10 0.64
N PHE A 144 0.40 0.87 -0.59
CA PHE A 144 1.21 1.03 -1.80
C PHE A 144 1.50 2.50 -2.17
N THR A 145 0.64 3.42 -1.76
CA THR A 145 0.76 4.86 -2.06
C THR A 145 1.18 5.65 -0.83
N THR A 146 0.26 5.92 0.08
CA THR A 146 0.44 6.84 1.22
C THR A 146 1.48 6.35 2.23
N ASP A 147 1.49 5.04 2.57
CA ASP A 147 2.45 4.51 3.53
C ASP A 147 3.87 4.47 2.93
N VAL A 148 4.01 4.19 1.64
CA VAL A 148 5.30 4.33 0.96
C VAL A 148 5.77 5.79 0.93
N ASP A 149 4.84 6.76 0.75
CA ASP A 149 5.16 8.19 0.81
C ASP A 149 5.60 8.62 2.22
N GLY A 150 5.02 8.06 3.27
CA GLY A 150 5.47 8.27 4.64
C GLY A 150 6.93 7.83 4.86
N MET A 151 7.31 6.68 4.33
CA MET A 151 8.70 6.20 4.37
C MET A 151 9.65 7.05 3.50
N MET A 152 9.19 7.47 2.32
CA MET A 152 9.95 8.41 1.47
C MET A 152 10.19 9.74 2.19
N GLY A 153 9.18 10.24 2.91
CA GLY A 153 9.27 11.46 3.71
C GLY A 153 10.37 11.38 4.77
N MET A 154 10.54 10.23 5.41
CA MET A 154 11.61 10.03 6.40
C MET A 154 13.00 10.05 5.76
N VAL A 155 13.18 9.40 4.60
CA VAL A 155 14.47 9.38 3.86
C VAL A 155 14.82 10.75 3.27
N GLY A 156 13.82 11.52 2.82
CA GLY A 156 14.01 12.88 2.31
C GLY A 156 13.99 13.92 3.43
N TYR A 157 12.80 14.33 3.82
CA TYR A 157 12.61 15.43 4.76
C TYR A 157 13.09 15.11 6.19
N GLY A 158 12.85 13.87 6.68
CA GLY A 158 13.34 13.45 7.98
C GLY A 158 14.87 13.48 8.07
N MET A 159 15.57 12.96 7.06
CA MET A 159 17.03 13.04 6.98
C MET A 159 17.53 14.48 6.81
N LEU A 160 16.81 15.34 6.08
CA LEU A 160 17.10 16.77 5.97
C LEU A 160 17.11 17.40 7.37
N ILE A 161 16.07 17.18 8.17
CA ILE A 161 15.96 17.74 9.51
C ILE A 161 17.14 17.28 10.39
N VAL A 162 17.45 15.99 10.36
CA VAL A 162 18.53 15.44 11.21
C VAL A 162 19.90 15.97 10.78
N LEU A 163 20.18 15.98 9.48
CA LEU A 163 21.49 16.36 8.96
C LEU A 163 21.68 17.88 8.98
N TYR A 164 20.75 18.64 8.42
CA TYR A 164 20.85 20.11 8.37
C TYR A 164 20.53 20.75 9.72
N GLY A 165 19.37 20.42 10.33
CA GLY A 165 19.02 20.98 11.63
C GLY A 165 20.02 20.60 12.72
N GLY A 166 20.48 19.35 12.73
CA GLY A 166 21.55 18.89 13.63
C GLY A 166 22.89 19.58 13.35
N GLY A 167 23.23 19.78 12.08
CA GLY A 167 24.40 20.52 11.64
C GLY A 167 24.41 21.96 12.14
N LEU A 168 23.29 22.68 12.00
CA LEU A 168 23.19 24.06 12.54
C LEU A 168 23.45 24.12 14.03
N PHE A 169 22.90 23.20 14.82
CA PHE A 169 23.23 23.16 16.27
C PHE A 169 24.71 22.87 16.51
N LEU A 170 25.29 21.94 15.76
CA LEU A 170 26.70 21.55 15.90
C LEU A 170 27.68 22.68 15.58
N PHE A 171 27.33 23.60 14.67
CA PHE A 171 28.20 24.72 14.28
C PHE A 171 27.88 26.02 15.02
N ILE A 172 26.60 26.37 15.20
CA ILE A 172 26.21 27.67 15.81
C ILE A 172 26.47 27.66 17.31
N ILE A 173 26.11 26.60 18.03
CA ILE A 173 26.32 26.57 19.51
C ILE A 173 27.79 26.74 19.89
N PRO A 174 28.74 25.97 19.34
CA PRO A 174 30.16 26.21 19.62
C PRO A 174 30.63 27.62 19.21
N ALA A 175 30.16 28.17 18.10
CA ALA A 175 30.49 29.52 17.66
C ALA A 175 30.05 30.59 18.68
N MET A 176 28.86 30.43 19.27
CA MET A 176 28.37 31.30 20.35
C MET A 176 29.23 31.16 21.61
N PHE A 177 29.57 29.95 22.04
CA PHE A 177 30.40 29.69 23.21
C PHE A 177 31.80 30.22 23.05
N LEU A 178 32.37 30.18 21.84
CA LEU A 178 33.69 30.75 21.55
C LEU A 178 33.73 32.29 21.66
N ILE A 179 32.60 32.98 21.46
CA ILE A 179 32.50 34.44 21.66
C ILE A 179 32.38 34.75 23.14
N SER A 180 31.40 34.19 23.84
CA SER A 180 31.21 34.36 25.26
C SER A 180 30.34 33.24 25.82
N TRP A 181 30.93 32.33 26.59
CA TRP A 181 30.21 31.21 27.18
C TRP A 181 29.17 31.67 28.21
N GLN A 182 29.40 32.77 28.93
CA GLN A 182 28.47 33.31 29.91
C GLN A 182 27.21 33.86 29.25
N LEU A 183 27.37 34.68 28.20
CA LEU A 183 26.24 35.26 27.47
C LEU A 183 25.45 34.20 26.72
N SER A 184 26.15 33.20 26.17
CA SER A 184 25.49 32.05 25.51
C SER A 184 24.63 31.28 26.50
N LEU A 185 25.11 30.96 27.70
CA LEU A 185 24.32 30.31 28.74
C LEU A 185 23.11 31.14 29.17
N ILE A 186 23.28 32.46 29.36
CA ILE A 186 22.18 33.35 29.74
C ILE A 186 21.09 33.34 28.64
N SER A 187 21.46 33.41 27.36
CA SER A 187 20.51 33.42 26.26
C SER A 187 19.81 32.04 26.04
N PHE A 188 20.43 30.94 26.49
CA PHE A 188 19.79 29.63 26.43
C PHE A 188 18.74 29.36 27.53
N ILE A 189 18.70 30.14 28.61
CA ILE A 189 17.71 29.97 29.68
C ILE A 189 16.27 30.09 29.13
N PRO A 190 15.87 31.20 28.46
CA PRO A 190 14.53 31.29 27.90
C PRO A 190 14.27 30.24 26.77
N MET A 191 15.31 29.90 26.01
CA MET A 191 15.19 28.87 24.97
C MET A 191 14.87 27.48 25.56
N SER A 192 15.37 27.16 26.75
CA SER A 192 15.00 25.93 27.44
C SER A 192 13.50 25.87 27.79
N PHE A 193 12.91 27.02 28.15
CA PHE A 193 11.46 27.12 28.35
C PHE A 193 10.69 27.03 27.05
N LEU A 194 11.24 27.52 25.93
CA LEU A 194 10.64 27.32 24.62
C LEU A 194 10.58 25.83 24.29
N VAL A 195 11.66 25.07 24.45
CA VAL A 195 11.67 23.61 24.21
C VAL A 195 10.62 22.90 25.08
N LEU A 196 10.53 23.26 26.36
CA LEU A 196 9.54 22.70 27.27
C LEU A 196 8.10 23.02 26.83
N SER A 197 7.83 24.29 26.47
CA SER A 197 6.48 24.70 26.00
C SER A 197 6.12 24.00 24.69
N THR A 198 7.04 23.87 23.74
CA THR A 198 6.85 23.12 22.49
C THR A 198 6.50 21.64 22.76
N TYR A 199 7.21 21.01 23.70
CA TYR A 199 6.91 19.63 24.09
C TYR A 199 5.51 19.47 24.71
N LEU A 200 5.10 20.39 25.59
CA LEU A 200 3.78 20.36 26.23
C LEU A 200 2.65 20.62 25.22
N LEU A 201 2.85 21.58 24.32
CA LEU A 201 1.91 21.87 23.23
C LEU A 201 1.79 20.67 22.28
N GLY A 202 2.90 20.05 21.90
CA GLY A 202 2.92 18.87 21.04
C GLY A 202 2.17 17.68 21.63
N LYS A 203 2.30 17.41 22.92
CA LYS A 203 1.48 16.39 23.61
C LYS A 203 -0.02 16.67 23.55
N LYS A 204 -0.40 17.94 23.67
CA LYS A 204 -1.79 18.35 23.59
C LYS A 204 -2.32 18.27 22.15
N GLU A 205 -1.48 18.59 21.18
CA GLU A 205 -1.78 18.45 19.76
C GLU A 205 -2.04 16.99 19.37
N GLU A 206 -1.22 16.06 19.86
CA GLU A 206 -1.37 14.61 19.60
C GLU A 206 -2.78 14.11 19.92
N ILE A 207 -3.33 14.49 21.09
CA ILE A 207 -4.70 14.11 21.49
C ILE A 207 -5.73 14.61 20.48
N TYR A 208 -5.62 15.87 20.04
CA TYR A 208 -6.58 16.45 19.09
C TYR A 208 -6.40 15.92 17.67
N VAL A 209 -5.19 15.55 17.29
CA VAL A 209 -4.92 14.87 16.00
C VAL A 209 -5.61 13.50 15.96
N ASP A 210 -5.59 12.75 17.06
CA ASP A 210 -6.28 11.46 17.13
C ASP A 210 -7.80 11.64 17.09
N GLU A 211 -8.37 12.62 17.87
CA GLU A 211 -9.80 12.97 17.76
C GLU A 211 -10.20 13.38 16.32
N ASN A 212 -9.33 14.10 15.62
CA ASN A 212 -9.58 14.54 14.25
C ASN A 212 -9.53 13.35 13.25
N ARG A 213 -8.61 12.40 13.45
CA ARG A 213 -8.54 11.18 12.62
C ARG A 213 -9.83 10.37 12.73
N ASP A 214 -10.37 10.22 13.94
CA ASP A 214 -11.65 9.54 14.15
C ASP A 214 -12.79 10.28 13.47
N ALA A 215 -12.82 11.61 13.55
CA ALA A 215 -13.82 12.43 12.87
C ALA A 215 -13.73 12.31 11.33
N VAL A 216 -12.51 12.25 10.77
CA VAL A 216 -12.28 12.01 9.33
C VAL A 216 -12.77 10.62 8.94
N ALA A 217 -12.49 9.59 9.74
CA ALA A 217 -12.92 8.21 9.47
C ALA A 217 -14.45 8.14 9.40
N HIS A 218 -15.15 8.70 10.40
CA HIS A 218 -16.62 8.75 10.40
C HIS A 218 -17.21 9.54 9.24
N LEU A 219 -16.56 10.63 8.82
CA LEU A 219 -17.00 11.39 7.64
C LEU A 219 -16.83 10.56 6.36
N ASN A 220 -15.71 9.86 6.22
CA ASN A 220 -15.45 9.00 5.06
C ASN A 220 -16.45 7.84 4.96
N ASP A 221 -16.78 7.20 6.10
CA ASP A 221 -17.80 6.14 6.16
C ASP A 221 -19.16 6.67 5.69
N GLU A 222 -19.58 7.86 6.16
CA GLU A 222 -20.83 8.51 5.74
C GLU A 222 -20.85 8.83 4.23
N VAL A 223 -19.73 9.32 3.68
CA VAL A 223 -19.60 9.59 2.24
C VAL A 223 -19.68 8.30 1.43
N LEU A 224 -18.99 7.26 1.87
CA LEU A 224 -18.99 5.96 1.17
C LEU A 224 -20.39 5.35 1.16
N GLU A 225 -21.07 5.32 2.31
CA GLU A 225 -22.45 4.84 2.43
C GLU A 225 -23.40 5.66 1.53
N SER A 226 -23.20 6.99 1.46
CA SER A 226 -23.98 7.89 0.61
C SER A 226 -23.79 7.61 -0.87
N ILE A 227 -22.55 7.33 -1.31
CA ILE A 227 -22.24 7.03 -2.71
C ILE A 227 -22.80 5.67 -3.11
N GLU A 228 -22.60 4.65 -2.29
CA GLU A 228 -23.11 3.28 -2.54
C GLU A 228 -24.64 3.25 -2.52
N GLY A 229 -25.26 3.97 -1.59
CA GLY A 229 -26.70 4.07 -1.40
C GLY A 229 -27.42 5.09 -2.26
N ILE A 230 -26.74 5.84 -3.15
CA ILE A 230 -27.32 7.02 -3.84
C ILE A 230 -28.60 6.73 -4.60
N ARG A 231 -28.71 5.54 -5.24
CA ARG A 231 -29.90 5.13 -5.98
C ARG A 231 -31.10 4.92 -5.05
N VAL A 232 -30.85 4.28 -3.91
CA VAL A 232 -31.88 4.02 -2.88
C VAL A 232 -32.32 5.34 -2.24
N MET A 233 -31.38 6.18 -1.85
CA MET A 233 -31.68 7.48 -1.24
C MET A 233 -32.50 8.39 -2.17
N ARG A 234 -32.21 8.39 -3.47
CA ARG A 234 -33.00 9.13 -4.46
C ARG A 234 -34.42 8.55 -4.61
N ALA A 235 -34.55 7.22 -4.63
CA ALA A 235 -35.86 6.56 -4.72
C ALA A 235 -36.77 6.87 -3.52
N TYR A 236 -36.19 7.00 -2.33
CA TYR A 236 -36.93 7.28 -1.10
C TYR A 236 -36.96 8.78 -0.69
N SER A 237 -36.49 9.71 -1.55
CA SER A 237 -36.49 11.16 -1.32
C SER A 237 -35.81 11.58 -0.01
N ARG A 238 -34.72 10.90 0.41
CA ARG A 238 -34.03 11.15 1.68
C ARG A 238 -32.87 12.15 1.60
N LYS A 239 -32.76 12.90 0.50
CA LYS A 239 -31.66 13.84 0.21
C LYS A 239 -31.40 14.85 1.35
N GLU A 240 -32.45 15.49 1.88
CA GLU A 240 -32.29 16.54 2.90
C GLU A 240 -31.75 15.98 4.22
N ARG A 241 -32.18 14.77 4.61
CA ARG A 241 -31.67 14.10 5.80
C ARG A 241 -30.19 13.80 5.67
N GLN A 242 -29.76 13.30 4.52
CA GLN A 242 -28.35 12.97 4.27
C GLN A 242 -27.46 14.21 4.29
N VAL A 243 -27.90 15.30 3.65
CA VAL A 243 -27.17 16.58 3.68
C VAL A 243 -26.99 17.07 5.12
N ARG A 244 -28.03 16.94 5.96
CA ARG A 244 -27.96 17.35 7.36
C ARG A 244 -26.97 16.50 8.16
N GLN A 245 -27.01 15.16 8.02
CA GLN A 245 -26.05 14.26 8.66
C GLN A 245 -24.62 14.57 8.24
N PHE A 246 -24.39 14.79 6.96
CA PHE A 246 -23.07 15.19 6.45
C PHE A 246 -22.60 16.52 7.04
N GLN A 247 -23.49 17.51 7.13
CA GLN A 247 -23.18 18.82 7.75
C GLN A 247 -22.79 18.66 9.22
N GLU A 248 -23.51 17.86 10.01
CA GLU A 248 -23.19 17.59 11.41
C GLU A 248 -21.81 16.95 11.56
N ARG A 249 -21.45 16.00 10.68
CA ARG A 249 -20.11 15.38 10.67
C ARG A 249 -19.01 16.38 10.27
N THR A 250 -19.28 17.20 9.25
CA THR A 250 -18.35 18.25 8.81
C THR A 250 -18.11 19.30 9.88
N GLU A 251 -19.16 19.70 10.63
CA GLU A 251 -19.02 20.62 11.76
C GLU A 251 -18.18 20.00 12.89
N SER A 252 -18.36 18.70 13.18
CA SER A 252 -17.54 18.00 14.16
C SER A 252 -16.07 17.98 13.74
N LEU A 253 -15.80 17.68 12.47
CA LEU A 253 -14.46 17.72 11.89
C LEU A 253 -13.83 19.11 11.97
N ALA A 254 -14.60 20.16 11.64
CA ALA A 254 -14.14 21.54 11.73
C ALA A 254 -13.75 21.91 13.17
N LYS A 255 -14.57 21.54 14.17
CA LYS A 255 -14.28 21.81 15.59
C LYS A 255 -12.98 21.13 16.07
N THR A 256 -12.71 19.89 15.64
CA THR A 256 -11.45 19.24 15.98
C THR A 256 -10.26 19.87 15.23
N GLY A 257 -10.46 20.23 13.96
CA GLY A 257 -9.48 20.99 13.16
C GLY A 257 -9.13 22.35 13.78
N ASP A 258 -10.11 23.11 14.27
CA ASP A 258 -9.90 24.40 14.95
C ASP A 258 -9.06 24.24 16.22
N LYS A 259 -9.25 23.15 16.99
CA LYS A 259 -8.43 22.88 18.18
C LYS A 259 -6.96 22.63 17.80
N ILE A 260 -6.72 21.85 16.73
CA ILE A 260 -5.37 21.60 16.22
C ILE A 260 -4.75 22.91 15.72
N ALA A 261 -5.47 23.66 14.87
CA ALA A 261 -5.02 24.94 14.35
C ALA A 261 -4.68 25.94 15.46
N SER A 262 -5.48 25.98 16.54
CA SER A 262 -5.23 26.85 17.69
C SER A 262 -3.93 26.52 18.39
N ILE A 263 -3.56 25.24 18.53
CA ILE A 263 -2.28 24.82 19.12
C ILE A 263 -1.14 25.12 18.15
N GLN A 264 -1.26 24.74 16.89
CA GLN A 264 -0.23 25.00 15.87
C GLN A 264 0.09 26.49 15.75
N ASN A 265 -0.94 27.33 15.72
CA ASN A 265 -0.76 28.78 15.67
C ASN A 265 -0.17 29.37 16.96
N ALA A 266 -0.21 28.67 18.09
CA ALA A 266 0.42 29.12 19.33
C ALA A 266 1.95 28.96 19.30
N PHE A 267 2.50 28.00 18.54
CA PHE A 267 3.96 27.77 18.50
C PHE A 267 4.73 29.03 18.06
N GLY A 268 4.27 29.71 17.01
CA GLY A 268 4.93 30.91 16.48
C GLY A 268 5.07 32.03 17.52
N PRO A 269 3.97 32.53 18.10
CA PRO A 269 4.01 33.53 19.17
C PRO A 269 4.84 33.11 20.38
N PHE A 270 4.77 31.85 20.83
CA PHE A 270 5.62 31.36 21.92
C PHE A 270 7.10 31.41 21.56
N ALA A 271 7.48 30.99 20.36
CA ALA A 271 8.86 31.05 19.89
C ALA A 271 9.36 32.51 19.90
N LEU A 272 8.62 33.43 19.28
CA LEU A 272 8.97 34.83 19.24
C LEU A 272 9.08 35.47 20.65
N PHE A 273 8.19 35.09 21.57
CA PHE A 273 8.20 35.58 22.93
C PHE A 273 9.48 35.17 23.67
N PHE A 274 9.86 33.89 23.68
CA PHE A 274 11.04 33.41 24.38
C PHE A 274 12.35 33.90 23.73
N ILE A 275 12.37 34.00 22.40
CA ILE A 275 13.50 34.57 21.67
C ILE A 275 13.64 36.04 22.00
N GLY A 276 12.51 36.80 22.00
CA GLY A 276 12.53 38.20 22.43
C GLY A 276 13.09 38.39 23.85
N ILE A 277 12.74 37.52 24.81
CA ILE A 277 13.31 37.51 26.13
C ILE A 277 14.83 37.22 26.07
N SER A 278 15.25 36.23 25.28
CA SER A 278 16.67 35.90 25.08
C SER A 278 17.43 37.09 24.49
N THR A 279 16.91 37.77 23.50
CA THR A 279 17.45 38.99 22.91
C THR A 279 17.60 40.11 23.96
N VAL A 280 16.55 40.38 24.74
CA VAL A 280 16.61 41.39 25.81
C VAL A 280 17.69 41.05 26.84
N LEU A 281 17.74 39.80 27.31
CA LEU A 281 18.79 39.36 28.27
C LEU A 281 20.17 39.47 27.65
N LEU A 282 20.35 39.09 26.41
CA LEU A 282 21.60 39.19 25.68
C LEU A 282 22.05 40.65 25.54
N LEU A 283 21.17 41.58 25.21
CA LEU A 283 21.47 43.00 25.06
C LEU A 283 21.78 43.67 26.40
N VAL A 284 21.01 43.38 27.46
CA VAL A 284 21.22 43.96 28.80
C VAL A 284 22.52 43.46 29.42
N CYS A 285 22.70 42.13 29.46
CA CYS A 285 23.93 41.55 30.02
C CYS A 285 25.13 41.83 29.10
N GLY A 286 24.98 41.72 27.78
CA GLY A 286 26.01 42.02 26.79
C GLY A 286 26.45 43.48 26.81
N GLY A 287 25.53 44.44 27.08
CA GLY A 287 25.85 45.84 27.29
C GLY A 287 26.77 46.08 28.51
N HIS A 288 26.59 45.28 29.57
CA HIS A 288 27.51 45.29 30.71
C HIS A 288 28.90 44.73 30.33
N PHE A 289 28.95 43.60 29.61
CA PHE A 289 30.19 43.00 29.13
C PHE A 289 30.92 43.89 28.10
N LEU A 290 30.18 44.64 27.30
CA LEU A 290 30.71 45.63 26.37
C LEU A 290 31.37 46.80 27.14
N LYS A 291 30.71 47.32 28.19
CA LYS A 291 31.29 48.38 29.07
C LYS A 291 32.56 47.96 29.78
N THR A 292 32.63 46.69 30.19
CA THR A 292 33.81 46.15 30.88
C THR A 292 34.90 45.71 29.90
N GLY A 293 34.70 45.87 28.59
CA GLY A 293 35.68 45.54 27.56
C GLY A 293 35.88 44.02 27.34
N GLN A 294 34.99 43.18 27.87
CA GLN A 294 35.09 41.73 27.74
C GLN A 294 34.65 41.23 26.36
N ILE A 295 33.76 41.94 25.68
CA ILE A 295 33.33 41.68 24.31
C ILE A 295 33.32 42.95 23.49
N SER A 296 33.41 42.82 22.16
CA SER A 296 33.24 43.94 21.22
C SER A 296 31.78 44.12 20.81
N LEU A 297 31.47 45.27 20.19
CA LEU A 297 30.13 45.53 19.63
C LEU A 297 29.78 44.55 18.52
N GLY A 298 30.74 44.21 17.67
CA GLY A 298 30.57 43.21 16.64
C GLY A 298 30.28 41.81 17.21
N GLN A 299 30.97 41.44 18.30
CA GLN A 299 30.70 40.15 18.98
C GLN A 299 29.31 40.09 19.61
N LEU A 300 28.81 41.19 20.18
CA LEU A 300 27.45 41.25 20.71
C LEU A 300 26.40 41.07 19.59
N LEU A 301 26.57 41.75 18.46
CA LEU A 301 25.70 41.59 17.29
C LEU A 301 25.82 40.19 16.69
N GLY A 302 26.99 39.60 16.67
CA GLY A 302 27.18 38.23 16.19
C GLY A 302 26.46 37.20 17.05
N LEU A 303 26.48 37.35 18.39
CA LEU A 303 25.70 36.49 19.29
C LEU A 303 24.20 36.61 19.01
N GLU A 304 23.68 37.82 18.74
CA GLU A 304 22.29 38.06 18.37
C GLU A 304 21.92 37.38 17.05
N LEU A 305 22.75 37.52 16.02
CA LEU A 305 22.52 36.88 14.73
C LEU A 305 22.52 35.33 14.83
N TYR A 306 23.41 34.75 15.64
CA TYR A 306 23.43 33.33 15.92
C TYR A 306 22.20 32.87 16.72
N LEU A 307 21.75 33.68 17.69
CA LEU A 307 20.50 33.39 18.43
C LEU A 307 19.29 33.30 17.50
N VAL A 308 19.19 34.27 16.59
CA VAL A 308 18.11 34.29 15.58
C VAL A 308 18.23 33.10 14.62
N ALA A 309 19.44 32.72 14.21
CA ALA A 309 19.67 31.57 13.33
C ALA A 309 19.29 30.23 13.97
N LEU A 310 19.26 30.11 15.31
CA LEU A 310 18.79 28.90 16.01
C LEU A 310 17.27 28.70 15.98
N ILE A 311 16.51 29.69 15.52
CA ILE A 311 15.04 29.57 15.38
C ILE A 311 14.69 28.45 14.40
N GLU A 312 15.33 28.45 13.24
CA GLU A 312 15.04 27.50 12.15
C GLU A 312 15.18 26.03 12.59
N PRO A 313 16.31 25.56 13.14
CA PRO A 313 16.44 24.18 13.58
C PRO A 313 15.49 23.82 14.75
N MET A 314 15.05 24.78 15.54
CA MET A 314 14.04 24.52 16.58
C MET A 314 12.66 24.22 16.00
N TRP A 315 12.25 24.92 14.93
CA TRP A 315 11.03 24.60 14.20
C TRP A 315 11.10 23.21 13.55
N MET A 316 12.24 22.89 12.96
CA MET A 316 12.46 21.60 12.33
C MET A 316 12.35 20.42 13.32
N LEU A 317 12.67 20.61 14.61
CA LEU A 317 12.49 19.55 15.61
C LEU A 317 11.02 19.15 15.81
N ALA A 318 10.10 20.11 15.74
CA ALA A 318 8.67 19.81 15.83
C ALA A 318 8.21 18.99 14.61
N ASP A 319 8.61 19.39 13.41
CA ASP A 319 8.32 18.67 12.17
C ASP A 319 8.88 17.25 12.18
N PHE A 320 10.09 17.06 12.76
CA PHE A 320 10.73 15.75 12.85
C PHE A 320 9.87 14.74 13.61
N ILE A 321 9.22 15.14 14.69
CA ILE A 321 8.36 14.26 15.48
C ILE A 321 7.23 13.72 14.60
N LEU A 322 6.57 14.58 13.84
CA LEU A 322 5.47 14.20 12.95
C LEU A 322 5.95 13.27 11.83
N VAL A 323 7.06 13.62 11.17
CA VAL A 323 7.64 12.80 10.09
C VAL A 323 8.04 11.41 10.61
N TYR A 324 8.67 11.37 11.80
CA TYR A 324 9.08 10.12 12.43
C TYR A 324 7.88 9.22 12.79
N GLN A 325 6.83 9.79 13.41
CA GLN A 325 5.62 9.04 13.76
C GLN A 325 4.91 8.49 12.51
N THR A 326 4.78 9.32 11.48
CA THR A 326 4.20 8.90 10.20
C THR A 326 4.99 7.76 9.59
N ALA A 327 6.31 7.90 9.50
CA ALA A 327 7.19 6.87 8.95
C ALA A 327 7.14 5.57 9.77
N LYS A 328 7.11 5.66 11.11
CA LYS A 328 7.01 4.49 12.01
C LYS A 328 5.72 3.71 11.76
N THR A 329 4.58 4.41 11.66
CA THR A 329 3.28 3.79 11.37
C THR A 329 3.25 3.18 9.98
N SER A 330 3.75 3.89 8.99
CA SER A 330 3.86 3.43 7.60
C SER A 330 4.78 2.21 7.49
N HIS A 331 5.93 2.23 8.18
CA HIS A 331 6.83 1.08 8.21
C HIS A 331 6.14 -0.17 8.77
N LYS A 332 5.42 -0.04 9.89
CA LYS A 332 4.68 -1.17 10.48
C LYS A 332 3.70 -1.79 9.48
N LYS A 333 2.89 -0.96 8.81
CA LYS A 333 1.91 -1.43 7.82
C LYS A 333 2.58 -2.07 6.59
N LEU A 334 3.70 -1.50 6.13
CA LEU A 334 4.46 -2.05 5.00
C LEU A 334 5.15 -3.36 5.38
N SER A 335 5.70 -3.48 6.60
CA SER A 335 6.30 -4.73 7.10
C SER A 335 5.24 -5.83 7.20
N GLU A 336 4.06 -5.54 7.74
CA GLU A 336 2.93 -6.49 7.77
C GLU A 336 2.59 -7.03 6.37
N LEU A 337 2.69 -6.18 5.35
CA LEU A 337 2.41 -6.59 3.97
C LEU A 337 3.57 -7.40 3.35
N VAL A 338 4.82 -6.97 3.57
CA VAL A 338 5.99 -7.59 2.93
C VAL A 338 6.41 -8.87 3.63
N GLU A 339 6.24 -8.93 4.96
CA GLU A 339 6.63 -10.08 5.81
C GLU A 339 5.52 -11.13 5.91
N GLU A 340 4.31 -10.83 5.38
CA GLU A 340 3.23 -11.82 5.36
C GLU A 340 3.67 -13.05 4.56
N ASP A 341 3.56 -14.21 5.18
CA ASP A 341 3.91 -15.47 4.54
C ASP A 341 2.76 -16.00 3.67
N ASP A 342 3.11 -16.76 2.64
CA ASP A 342 2.15 -17.51 1.85
C ASP A 342 1.67 -18.71 2.70
N ASP A 343 0.38 -18.74 3.07
CA ASP A 343 -0.24 -19.82 3.84
C ASP A 343 -0.30 -21.17 3.09
N LEU A 344 0.08 -21.18 1.81
CA LEU A 344 0.15 -22.39 1.02
C LEU A 344 1.43 -23.16 1.33
N GLU A 345 1.33 -24.48 1.11
CA GLU A 345 2.50 -25.38 1.21
C GLU A 345 3.65 -24.90 0.31
N THR A 346 4.85 -25.28 0.70
CA THR A 346 6.05 -25.11 -0.15
C THR A 346 5.80 -25.71 -1.53
N ASP A 347 6.31 -25.04 -2.56
CA ASP A 347 6.17 -25.52 -3.94
C ASP A 347 6.86 -26.88 -4.12
N GLY A 348 6.28 -27.74 -4.93
CA GLY A 348 6.86 -29.04 -5.24
C GLY A 348 8.07 -28.92 -6.18
N GLU A 349 8.76 -30.05 -6.39
CA GLU A 349 9.94 -30.11 -7.24
C GLU A 349 9.65 -30.78 -8.60
N GLU A 350 8.56 -31.55 -8.71
CA GLU A 350 8.22 -32.32 -9.91
C GLU A 350 7.39 -31.45 -10.88
N TRP A 351 7.69 -31.57 -12.17
CA TRP A 351 6.93 -30.88 -13.23
C TRP A 351 5.80 -31.78 -13.74
N LEU A 352 4.55 -31.32 -13.72
CA LEU A 352 3.41 -32.04 -14.27
C LEU A 352 3.40 -31.93 -15.81
N GLU A 353 3.52 -33.05 -16.50
CA GLU A 353 3.48 -33.07 -17.97
C GLU A 353 2.05 -33.24 -18.49
N GLU A 354 1.29 -34.20 -17.95
CA GLU A 354 -0.08 -34.50 -18.35
C GLU A 354 -0.98 -34.77 -17.14
N PHE A 355 -2.28 -34.50 -17.29
CA PHE A 355 -3.32 -34.92 -16.36
C PHE A 355 -3.94 -36.23 -16.87
N ASP A 356 -3.53 -37.37 -16.33
CA ASP A 356 -4.12 -38.67 -16.69
C ASP A 356 -5.19 -39.11 -15.70
N GLU A 357 -4.95 -38.92 -14.42
CA GLU A 357 -5.89 -39.25 -13.34
C GLU A 357 -5.87 -38.18 -12.28
N VAL A 358 -7.04 -37.85 -11.74
CA VAL A 358 -7.20 -37.01 -10.55
C VAL A 358 -8.01 -37.77 -9.52
N ALA A 359 -7.54 -37.82 -8.28
CA ALA A 359 -8.26 -38.46 -7.20
C ALA A 359 -8.20 -37.65 -5.90
N PHE A 360 -9.35 -37.59 -5.24
CA PHE A 360 -9.52 -37.17 -3.85
C PHE A 360 -9.91 -38.41 -3.04
N ASP A 361 -9.30 -38.59 -1.88
CA ASP A 361 -9.63 -39.68 -0.97
C ASP A 361 -9.78 -39.13 0.45
N ASN A 362 -11.01 -39.24 0.96
CA ASN A 362 -11.43 -38.74 2.26
C ASN A 362 -10.98 -37.29 2.53
N TYR A 363 -11.14 -36.43 1.51
CA TYR A 363 -10.60 -35.07 1.53
C TYR A 363 -11.57 -34.10 2.20
N SER A 364 -11.11 -33.39 3.23
CA SER A 364 -11.86 -32.34 3.92
C SER A 364 -11.14 -31.01 3.86
N PHE A 365 -11.87 -29.91 3.69
CA PHE A 365 -11.28 -28.57 3.59
C PHE A 365 -12.09 -27.54 4.37
N THR A 366 -11.35 -26.71 5.12
CA THR A 366 -11.88 -25.53 5.83
C THR A 366 -11.13 -24.29 5.37
N TYR A 367 -11.86 -23.21 5.05
CA TYR A 367 -11.21 -21.94 4.72
C TYR A 367 -10.45 -21.40 5.95
N PRO A 368 -9.29 -20.73 5.78
CA PRO A 368 -8.45 -20.27 6.90
C PRO A 368 -9.17 -19.41 7.95
N MET A 369 -10.22 -18.67 7.53
CA MET A 369 -11.00 -17.80 8.42
C MET A 369 -12.38 -18.37 8.81
N ALA A 370 -12.65 -19.64 8.47
CA ALA A 370 -13.93 -20.28 8.77
C ALA A 370 -13.80 -21.33 9.89
N GLU A 371 -14.87 -21.48 10.68
CA GLU A 371 -14.94 -22.50 11.74
C GLU A 371 -15.51 -23.84 11.22
N LYS A 372 -16.22 -23.82 10.07
CA LYS A 372 -16.89 -25.01 9.54
C LYS A 372 -16.19 -25.51 8.29
N GLU A 373 -16.16 -26.83 8.14
CA GLU A 373 -15.71 -27.48 6.92
C GLU A 373 -16.60 -27.06 5.73
N SER A 374 -15.96 -26.69 4.65
CA SER A 374 -16.61 -26.40 3.37
C SER A 374 -16.65 -27.61 2.43
N LEU A 375 -15.70 -28.54 2.63
CA LEU A 375 -15.72 -29.87 2.03
C LEU A 375 -15.45 -30.87 3.16
N SER A 376 -16.21 -31.98 3.19
CA SER A 376 -16.14 -32.98 4.22
C SER A 376 -16.14 -34.39 3.58
N GLN A 377 -15.04 -35.11 3.78
CA GLN A 377 -14.88 -36.49 3.35
C GLN A 377 -15.17 -36.71 1.84
N ILE A 378 -14.72 -35.80 0.98
CA ILE A 378 -14.85 -35.91 -0.47
C ILE A 378 -13.96 -37.07 -0.95
N SER A 379 -14.57 -38.04 -1.61
CA SER A 379 -13.88 -39.11 -2.34
C SER A 379 -14.39 -39.12 -3.77
N LEU A 380 -13.52 -38.82 -4.72
CA LEU A 380 -13.86 -38.84 -6.15
C LEU A 380 -12.63 -39.20 -6.97
N ARG A 381 -12.85 -39.84 -8.12
CA ARG A 381 -11.79 -40.18 -9.06
C ARG A 381 -12.31 -40.02 -10.48
N PHE A 382 -11.51 -39.41 -11.33
CA PHE A 382 -11.79 -39.32 -12.77
C PHE A 382 -10.50 -39.37 -13.59
N ASN A 383 -10.64 -39.77 -14.84
CA ASN A 383 -9.54 -39.95 -15.76
C ASN A 383 -9.54 -38.90 -16.87
N LYS A 384 -8.43 -38.80 -17.57
CA LYS A 384 -8.28 -37.96 -18.76
C LYS A 384 -9.41 -38.26 -19.78
N GLY A 385 -9.93 -37.21 -20.37
CA GLY A 385 -10.96 -37.29 -21.40
C GLY A 385 -12.40 -37.34 -20.88
N GLN A 386 -12.62 -37.42 -19.57
CA GLN A 386 -13.96 -37.41 -18.98
C GLN A 386 -14.48 -35.99 -18.75
N THR A 387 -15.80 -35.84 -18.96
CA THR A 387 -16.56 -34.66 -18.54
C THR A 387 -17.28 -34.97 -17.24
N ILE A 388 -16.96 -34.19 -16.19
CA ILE A 388 -17.53 -34.34 -14.84
C ILE A 388 -18.47 -33.18 -14.56
N GLY A 389 -19.73 -33.49 -14.26
CA GLY A 389 -20.73 -32.53 -13.80
C GLY A 389 -20.74 -32.42 -12.28
N ILE A 390 -20.79 -31.21 -11.75
CA ILE A 390 -20.92 -30.95 -10.30
C ILE A 390 -22.16 -30.08 -10.09
N VAL A 391 -23.14 -30.62 -9.40
CA VAL A 391 -24.39 -29.93 -9.08
C VAL A 391 -24.68 -29.92 -7.59
N GLY A 392 -25.65 -29.16 -7.16
CA GLY A 392 -26.05 -29.08 -5.75
C GLY A 392 -26.56 -27.71 -5.38
N ARG A 393 -27.05 -27.56 -4.14
CA ARG A 393 -27.59 -26.31 -3.63
C ARG A 393 -26.53 -25.21 -3.54
N THR A 394 -26.99 -23.96 -3.50
CA THR A 394 -26.08 -22.82 -3.17
C THR A 394 -25.45 -23.05 -1.80
N GLY A 395 -24.13 -22.87 -1.68
CA GLY A 395 -23.40 -23.15 -0.44
C GLY A 395 -23.01 -24.61 -0.22
N ALA A 396 -23.29 -25.54 -1.16
CA ALA A 396 -22.96 -26.96 -1.03
C ALA A 396 -21.46 -27.30 -1.13
N GLY A 397 -20.57 -26.33 -1.43
CA GLY A 397 -19.13 -26.57 -1.54
C GLY A 397 -18.58 -26.73 -2.96
N LYS A 398 -19.41 -26.59 -4.02
CA LYS A 398 -19.01 -26.78 -5.43
C LYS A 398 -17.79 -25.93 -5.83
N THR A 399 -17.88 -24.63 -5.66
CA THR A 399 -16.76 -23.69 -5.94
C THR A 399 -15.56 -23.97 -5.04
N SER A 400 -15.77 -24.42 -3.80
CA SER A 400 -14.66 -24.80 -2.89
C SER A 400 -13.87 -25.97 -3.44
N LEU A 401 -14.54 -26.96 -4.04
CA LEU A 401 -13.88 -28.09 -4.70
C LEU A 401 -13.07 -27.63 -5.92
N VAL A 402 -13.63 -26.77 -6.78
CA VAL A 402 -12.91 -26.20 -7.94
C VAL A 402 -11.65 -25.45 -7.50
N ARG A 403 -11.73 -24.68 -6.41
CA ARG A 403 -10.59 -23.92 -5.88
C ARG A 403 -9.43 -24.80 -5.39
N GLN A 404 -9.69 -26.06 -5.01
CA GLN A 404 -8.63 -26.99 -4.64
C GLN A 404 -7.75 -27.36 -5.85
N PHE A 405 -8.35 -27.56 -7.03
CA PHE A 405 -7.60 -27.78 -8.27
C PHE A 405 -6.65 -26.64 -8.60
N LEU A 406 -7.10 -25.39 -8.34
CA LEU A 406 -6.32 -24.18 -8.59
C LEU A 406 -5.28 -23.90 -7.49
N ARG A 407 -5.27 -24.67 -6.41
CA ARG A 407 -4.40 -24.48 -5.24
C ARG A 407 -4.41 -23.01 -4.74
N GLN A 408 -5.56 -22.38 -4.78
CA GLN A 408 -5.74 -20.98 -4.32
C GLN A 408 -5.72 -20.85 -2.79
N TYR A 409 -5.86 -21.98 -2.09
CA TYR A 409 -5.86 -22.11 -0.64
C TYR A 409 -4.92 -23.22 -0.20
N PRO A 410 -4.52 -23.28 1.08
CA PRO A 410 -3.81 -24.43 1.65
C PRO A 410 -4.60 -25.72 1.40
N LEU A 411 -3.88 -26.82 1.23
CA LEU A 411 -4.50 -28.14 1.08
C LEU A 411 -5.25 -28.54 2.36
N GLY A 412 -6.37 -29.25 2.18
CA GLY A 412 -7.15 -29.80 3.27
C GLY A 412 -6.56 -31.06 3.89
N GLN A 413 -7.34 -31.72 4.72
CA GLN A 413 -7.02 -33.03 5.31
C GLN A 413 -7.45 -34.15 4.35
N GLY A 414 -6.81 -35.31 4.39
CA GLY A 414 -7.00 -36.39 3.43
C GLY A 414 -5.98 -36.32 2.28
N THR A 415 -6.25 -36.99 1.18
CA THR A 415 -5.34 -37.02 0.03
C THR A 415 -5.96 -36.39 -1.22
N PHE A 416 -5.17 -35.57 -1.89
CA PHE A 416 -5.43 -35.10 -3.25
C PHE A 416 -4.24 -35.47 -4.13
N THR A 417 -4.48 -36.32 -5.12
CA THR A 417 -3.45 -36.83 -6.02
C THR A 417 -3.75 -36.50 -7.47
N ILE A 418 -2.67 -36.32 -8.23
CA ILE A 418 -2.67 -36.28 -9.69
C ILE A 418 -1.73 -37.39 -10.15
N ASN A 419 -2.19 -38.26 -11.06
CA ASN A 419 -1.45 -39.41 -11.56
C ASN A 419 -0.90 -40.30 -10.41
N GLY A 420 -1.69 -40.50 -9.36
CA GLY A 420 -1.32 -41.28 -8.18
C GLY A 420 -0.28 -40.64 -7.26
N GLN A 421 0.22 -39.45 -7.56
CA GLN A 421 1.15 -38.70 -6.73
C GLN A 421 0.46 -37.56 -5.99
N PRO A 422 0.83 -37.28 -4.71
CA PRO A 422 0.30 -36.15 -3.98
C PRO A 422 0.53 -34.83 -4.75
N VAL A 423 -0.50 -34.00 -4.84
CA VAL A 423 -0.45 -32.73 -5.59
C VAL A 423 0.65 -31.77 -5.05
N ALA A 424 1.02 -31.89 -3.79
CA ALA A 424 2.10 -31.12 -3.16
C ALA A 424 3.49 -31.39 -3.76
N ARG A 425 3.70 -32.53 -4.42
CA ARG A 425 4.98 -32.84 -5.09
C ARG A 425 5.21 -32.03 -6.35
N TYR A 426 4.13 -31.57 -6.99
CA TYR A 426 4.25 -30.85 -8.25
C TYR A 426 4.50 -29.36 -8.06
N VAL A 427 5.31 -28.79 -8.96
CA VAL A 427 5.46 -27.34 -9.10
C VAL A 427 4.09 -26.75 -9.45
N ARG A 428 3.59 -25.82 -8.64
CA ARG A 428 2.25 -25.23 -8.80
C ARG A 428 2.02 -24.65 -10.19
N ARG A 429 3.03 -23.97 -10.72
CA ARG A 429 2.98 -23.39 -12.05
C ARG A 429 2.73 -24.45 -13.14
N SER A 430 3.28 -25.66 -13.00
CA SER A 430 3.08 -26.73 -13.97
C SER A 430 1.62 -27.20 -14.00
N ILE A 431 0.94 -27.21 -12.84
CA ILE A 431 -0.49 -27.48 -12.73
C ILE A 431 -1.31 -26.34 -13.33
N GLU A 432 -1.01 -25.09 -12.95
CA GLU A 432 -1.71 -23.90 -13.42
C GLU A 432 -1.62 -23.73 -14.95
N GLU A 433 -0.49 -24.08 -15.55
CA GLU A 433 -0.29 -24.04 -17.01
C GLU A 433 -1.18 -25.05 -17.78
N LYS A 434 -1.61 -26.12 -17.13
CA LYS A 434 -2.47 -27.14 -17.73
C LYS A 434 -3.96 -26.93 -17.50
N ILE A 435 -4.34 -25.94 -16.69
CA ILE A 435 -5.74 -25.66 -16.34
C ILE A 435 -6.25 -24.44 -17.12
N GLY A 436 -7.41 -24.57 -17.75
CA GLY A 436 -8.26 -23.47 -18.21
C GLY A 436 -9.35 -23.24 -17.17
N TYR A 437 -9.53 -22.00 -16.71
CA TYR A 437 -10.51 -21.71 -15.67
C TYR A 437 -11.42 -20.55 -16.05
N VAL A 438 -12.72 -20.77 -15.94
CA VAL A 438 -13.75 -19.73 -16.03
C VAL A 438 -14.42 -19.61 -14.68
N SER A 439 -14.19 -18.48 -13.99
CA SER A 439 -14.76 -18.21 -12.69
C SER A 439 -16.22 -17.78 -12.76
N GLN A 440 -16.95 -17.96 -11.68
CA GLN A 440 -18.31 -17.44 -11.51
C GLN A 440 -18.39 -15.92 -11.70
N GLU A 441 -17.37 -15.18 -11.24
CA GLU A 441 -17.22 -13.75 -11.51
C GLU A 441 -16.41 -13.53 -12.79
N HIS A 442 -17.04 -13.03 -13.85
CA HIS A 442 -16.41 -12.80 -15.15
C HIS A 442 -15.61 -11.50 -15.14
N ILE A 443 -14.35 -11.56 -14.70
CA ILE A 443 -13.46 -10.39 -14.62
C ILE A 443 -12.86 -10.11 -16.00
N LEU A 444 -13.12 -8.90 -16.50
CA LEU A 444 -12.47 -8.34 -17.68
C LEU A 444 -11.61 -7.14 -17.31
N PHE A 445 -10.49 -7.00 -17.99
CA PHE A 445 -9.57 -5.87 -17.82
C PHE A 445 -9.99 -4.71 -18.72
N SER A 446 -9.66 -3.48 -18.31
CA SER A 446 -9.84 -2.26 -19.11
C SER A 446 -8.87 -2.24 -20.31
N LYS A 447 -9.16 -3.12 -21.28
CA LYS A 447 -8.37 -3.41 -22.47
C LYS A 447 -9.30 -3.77 -23.60
N SER A 448 -8.76 -3.98 -24.83
CA SER A 448 -9.56 -4.47 -25.95
C SER A 448 -10.06 -5.90 -25.74
N ILE A 449 -11.06 -6.32 -26.49
CA ILE A 449 -11.54 -7.70 -26.53
C ILE A 449 -10.40 -8.64 -26.90
N LEU A 450 -9.63 -8.28 -27.93
CA LEU A 450 -8.43 -9.01 -28.36
C LEU A 450 -7.46 -9.25 -27.19
N GLU A 451 -7.09 -8.19 -26.47
CA GLU A 451 -6.15 -8.28 -25.36
C GLU A 451 -6.72 -9.11 -24.20
N ASN A 452 -8.03 -9.01 -23.93
CA ASN A 452 -8.70 -9.79 -22.90
C ASN A 452 -8.70 -11.30 -23.22
N ILE A 453 -8.95 -11.69 -24.46
CA ILE A 453 -8.94 -13.09 -24.88
C ILE A 453 -7.50 -13.62 -24.95
N SER A 454 -6.57 -12.84 -25.48
CA SER A 454 -5.15 -13.20 -25.62
C SER A 454 -4.42 -13.47 -24.29
N LEU A 455 -5.01 -13.11 -23.14
CA LEU A 455 -4.52 -13.54 -21.83
C LEU A 455 -4.50 -15.06 -21.67
N GLY A 456 -5.35 -15.79 -22.40
CA GLY A 456 -5.38 -17.26 -22.40
C GLY A 456 -4.11 -17.88 -22.96
N LYS A 457 -3.53 -17.30 -24.02
CA LYS A 457 -2.36 -17.83 -24.69
C LYS A 457 -1.48 -16.69 -25.23
N LYS A 458 -0.27 -16.57 -24.71
CA LYS A 458 0.69 -15.58 -25.17
C LYS A 458 1.12 -15.88 -26.62
N GLY A 459 1.02 -14.87 -27.49
CA GLY A 459 1.43 -14.99 -28.89
C GLY A 459 0.46 -15.82 -29.74
N ALA A 460 -0.83 -15.94 -29.33
CA ALA A 460 -1.86 -16.59 -30.12
C ALA A 460 -2.02 -15.92 -31.49
N ARG A 461 -2.20 -16.73 -32.53
CA ARG A 461 -2.49 -16.24 -33.88
C ARG A 461 -3.95 -15.76 -33.94
N GLN A 462 -4.23 -14.85 -34.86
CA GLN A 462 -5.59 -14.30 -35.01
C GLN A 462 -6.63 -15.39 -35.34
N GLU A 463 -6.24 -16.40 -36.09
CA GLU A 463 -7.10 -17.57 -36.40
C GLU A 463 -7.49 -18.31 -35.11
N GLU A 464 -6.54 -18.62 -34.22
CA GLU A 464 -6.80 -19.29 -32.94
C GLU A 464 -7.75 -18.48 -32.03
N ILE A 465 -7.64 -17.14 -32.09
CA ILE A 465 -8.51 -16.25 -31.34
C ILE A 465 -9.94 -16.28 -31.92
N MET A 466 -10.08 -16.25 -33.24
CA MET A 466 -11.38 -16.31 -33.87
C MET A 466 -12.04 -17.67 -33.66
N ASP A 467 -11.31 -18.79 -33.67
CA ASP A 467 -11.80 -20.11 -33.35
C ASP A 467 -12.31 -20.15 -31.88
N ALA A 468 -11.57 -19.62 -30.95
CA ALA A 468 -11.99 -19.55 -29.55
C ALA A 468 -13.23 -18.66 -29.34
N ILE A 469 -13.38 -17.59 -30.12
CA ILE A 469 -14.57 -16.74 -30.15
C ILE A 469 -15.79 -17.51 -30.70
N ALA A 470 -15.61 -18.27 -31.76
CA ALA A 470 -16.68 -19.12 -32.33
C ALA A 470 -17.10 -20.20 -31.34
N GLN A 471 -16.13 -20.87 -30.68
CA GLN A 471 -16.38 -21.89 -29.65
C GLN A 471 -17.15 -21.32 -28.44
N ALA A 472 -16.92 -20.07 -28.09
CA ALA A 472 -17.62 -19.37 -27.01
C ALA A 472 -18.97 -18.77 -27.44
N ALA A 473 -19.43 -19.02 -28.67
CA ALA A 473 -20.63 -18.42 -29.27
C ALA A 473 -20.67 -16.88 -29.16
N PHE A 474 -19.52 -16.24 -29.37
CA PHE A 474 -19.38 -14.78 -29.25
C PHE A 474 -19.25 -14.08 -30.62
N ALA A 475 -19.18 -14.80 -31.73
CA ALA A 475 -18.98 -14.25 -33.07
C ALA A 475 -20.08 -13.23 -33.46
N ASP A 476 -21.35 -13.56 -33.25
CA ASP A 476 -22.48 -12.67 -33.56
C ASP A 476 -22.46 -11.36 -32.75
N ASP A 477 -21.95 -11.40 -31.51
CA ASP A 477 -21.79 -10.18 -30.69
C ASP A 477 -20.64 -9.34 -31.21
N LEU A 478 -19.53 -9.96 -31.58
CA LEU A 478 -18.36 -9.28 -32.10
C LEU A 478 -18.71 -8.55 -33.42
N ASP A 479 -19.47 -9.17 -34.31
CA ASP A 479 -19.90 -8.57 -35.57
C ASP A 479 -20.79 -7.33 -35.41
N ARG A 480 -21.45 -7.21 -34.26
CA ARG A 480 -22.28 -6.04 -33.89
C ARG A 480 -21.49 -4.92 -33.26
N MET A 481 -20.21 -5.12 -32.96
CA MET A 481 -19.34 -4.10 -32.33
C MET A 481 -18.61 -3.30 -33.41
N SER A 482 -18.67 -1.96 -33.31
CA SER A 482 -18.09 -1.06 -34.32
C SER A 482 -16.61 -1.27 -34.58
N ASP A 483 -15.85 -1.61 -33.53
CA ASP A 483 -14.40 -1.76 -33.58
C ASP A 483 -13.95 -3.24 -33.51
N GLY A 484 -14.91 -4.18 -33.60
CA GLY A 484 -14.66 -5.62 -33.56
C GLY A 484 -13.76 -6.02 -32.37
N LEU A 485 -12.64 -6.69 -32.65
CA LEU A 485 -11.67 -7.14 -31.65
C LEU A 485 -10.97 -5.99 -30.90
N ASP A 486 -10.88 -4.81 -31.50
CA ASP A 486 -10.24 -3.63 -30.88
C ASP A 486 -11.20 -2.85 -29.97
N THR A 487 -12.46 -3.28 -29.86
CA THR A 487 -13.44 -2.68 -28.95
C THR A 487 -12.88 -2.66 -27.52
N LEU A 488 -12.73 -1.46 -26.95
CA LEU A 488 -12.27 -1.26 -25.58
C LEU A 488 -13.39 -1.60 -24.58
N ILE A 489 -13.06 -2.42 -23.61
CA ILE A 489 -13.95 -2.77 -22.50
C ILE A 489 -13.67 -1.79 -21.37
N GLY A 490 -14.71 -1.12 -20.87
CA GLY A 490 -14.62 -0.17 -19.75
C GLY A 490 -14.19 -0.84 -18.45
N GLU A 491 -13.91 -0.01 -17.43
CA GLU A 491 -13.51 -0.47 -16.12
C GLU A 491 -14.46 -1.55 -15.60
N LYS A 492 -13.94 -2.72 -15.22
CA LYS A 492 -14.69 -3.93 -14.85
C LYS A 492 -15.65 -4.44 -15.95
N GLY A 493 -15.42 -4.09 -17.22
CA GLY A 493 -16.24 -4.51 -18.34
C GLY A 493 -17.67 -3.93 -18.32
N VAL A 494 -17.85 -2.73 -17.83
CA VAL A 494 -19.17 -2.08 -17.70
C VAL A 494 -19.84 -1.83 -19.05
N SER A 495 -19.08 -1.71 -20.12
CA SER A 495 -19.57 -1.48 -21.50
C SER A 495 -20.16 -2.70 -22.18
N VAL A 496 -20.06 -3.91 -21.60
CA VAL A 496 -20.57 -5.18 -22.14
C VAL A 496 -21.58 -5.84 -21.20
N SER A 497 -22.56 -6.56 -21.74
CA SER A 497 -23.58 -7.28 -20.96
C SER A 497 -22.98 -8.43 -20.16
N GLY A 498 -23.72 -8.95 -19.16
CA GLY A 498 -23.30 -10.11 -18.37
C GLY A 498 -22.98 -11.33 -19.22
N GLY A 499 -23.85 -11.67 -20.20
CA GLY A 499 -23.64 -12.77 -21.14
C GLY A 499 -22.42 -12.56 -22.06
N GLN A 500 -22.15 -11.31 -22.50
CA GLN A 500 -20.96 -10.98 -23.28
C GLN A 500 -19.69 -11.15 -22.47
N LYS A 501 -19.67 -10.68 -21.21
CA LYS A 501 -18.54 -10.88 -20.28
C LYS A 501 -18.22 -12.36 -20.10
N GLN A 502 -19.26 -13.16 -19.95
CA GLN A 502 -19.17 -14.60 -19.78
C GLN A 502 -18.56 -15.25 -21.02
N ARG A 503 -19.05 -14.93 -22.23
CA ARG A 503 -18.55 -15.49 -23.49
C ARG A 503 -17.09 -15.06 -23.78
N ILE A 504 -16.70 -13.83 -23.47
CA ILE A 504 -15.30 -13.39 -23.56
C ILE A 504 -14.42 -14.18 -22.59
N SER A 505 -14.90 -14.46 -21.37
CA SER A 505 -14.16 -15.28 -20.39
C SER A 505 -14.05 -16.74 -20.84
N LEU A 506 -15.09 -17.30 -21.49
CA LEU A 506 -15.06 -18.61 -22.10
C LEU A 506 -14.07 -18.67 -23.27
N ALA A 507 -14.10 -17.68 -24.19
CA ALA A 507 -13.15 -17.61 -25.30
C ALA A 507 -11.68 -17.56 -24.80
N ARG A 508 -11.41 -16.83 -23.70
CA ARG A 508 -10.09 -16.83 -23.03
C ARG A 508 -9.67 -18.22 -22.58
N ALA A 509 -10.59 -18.98 -21.99
CA ALA A 509 -10.33 -20.34 -21.50
C ALA A 509 -10.17 -21.35 -22.63
N PHE A 510 -10.96 -21.25 -23.71
CA PHE A 510 -10.83 -22.10 -24.90
C PHE A 510 -9.52 -21.84 -25.64
N LEU A 511 -9.14 -20.57 -25.82
CA LEU A 511 -7.86 -20.20 -26.45
C LEU A 511 -6.65 -20.82 -25.73
N ARG A 512 -6.75 -21.05 -24.42
CA ARG A 512 -5.68 -21.72 -23.65
C ARG A 512 -5.48 -23.16 -24.05
N ASP A 513 -6.51 -23.82 -24.57
CA ASP A 513 -6.53 -25.22 -24.99
C ASP A 513 -6.00 -26.18 -23.92
N ALA A 514 -6.41 -25.94 -22.68
CA ALA A 514 -5.91 -26.62 -21.48
C ALA A 514 -6.30 -28.13 -21.43
N GLN A 515 -5.50 -28.94 -20.74
CA GLN A 515 -5.78 -30.36 -20.52
C GLN A 515 -6.98 -30.56 -19.57
N LEU A 516 -7.11 -29.69 -18.55
CA LEU A 516 -8.26 -29.65 -17.63
C LEU A 516 -8.95 -28.30 -17.74
N LEU A 517 -10.22 -28.32 -18.18
CA LEU A 517 -11.08 -27.12 -18.22
C LEU A 517 -12.00 -27.13 -17.01
N LEU A 518 -11.97 -26.06 -16.22
CA LEU A 518 -12.81 -25.85 -15.05
C LEU A 518 -13.81 -24.72 -15.34
N LEU A 519 -15.09 -25.05 -15.35
CA LEU A 519 -16.18 -24.11 -15.57
C LEU A 519 -17.00 -23.98 -14.28
N ASP A 520 -16.83 -22.86 -13.56
CA ASP A 520 -17.48 -22.62 -12.27
C ASP A 520 -18.69 -21.70 -12.45
N ASP A 521 -19.88 -22.27 -12.58
CA ASP A 521 -21.19 -21.62 -12.84
C ASP A 521 -21.15 -20.61 -14.01
N SER A 522 -20.34 -20.96 -15.00
CA SER A 522 -19.91 -20.05 -16.06
C SER A 522 -20.86 -20.05 -17.26
N LEU A 523 -22.03 -20.73 -17.19
CA LEU A 523 -23.06 -20.77 -18.21
C LEU A 523 -24.39 -20.16 -17.74
N SER A 524 -24.46 -19.60 -16.55
CA SER A 524 -25.70 -19.12 -15.91
C SER A 524 -26.27 -17.83 -16.51
N ALA A 525 -25.43 -16.99 -17.13
CA ALA A 525 -25.83 -15.68 -17.67
C ALA A 525 -26.12 -15.69 -19.19
N VAL A 526 -26.04 -16.86 -19.85
CA VAL A 526 -26.45 -17.04 -21.26
C VAL A 526 -27.84 -17.67 -21.37
N ASP A 527 -28.49 -17.47 -22.50
CA ASP A 527 -29.76 -18.11 -22.81
C ASP A 527 -29.58 -19.62 -23.10
N ALA A 528 -30.66 -20.40 -22.99
CA ALA A 528 -30.62 -21.85 -23.12
C ALA A 528 -30.05 -22.34 -24.46
N LYS A 529 -30.33 -21.62 -25.56
CA LYS A 529 -29.83 -21.98 -26.90
C LYS A 529 -28.32 -21.80 -26.99
N THR A 530 -27.81 -20.69 -26.47
CA THR A 530 -26.36 -20.40 -26.42
C THR A 530 -25.66 -21.37 -25.47
N GLU A 531 -26.26 -21.69 -24.32
CA GLU A 531 -25.75 -22.70 -23.38
C GLU A 531 -25.57 -24.06 -24.07
N GLN A 532 -26.61 -24.53 -24.74
CA GLN A 532 -26.56 -25.79 -25.47
C GLN A 532 -25.48 -25.81 -26.55
N ALA A 533 -25.35 -24.76 -27.35
CA ALA A 533 -24.32 -24.65 -28.38
C ALA A 533 -22.90 -24.71 -27.79
N ILE A 534 -22.65 -24.05 -26.63
CA ILE A 534 -21.37 -24.10 -25.95
C ILE A 534 -21.08 -25.51 -25.42
N ILE A 535 -22.09 -26.21 -24.86
CA ILE A 535 -21.93 -27.58 -24.36
C ILE A 535 -21.60 -28.54 -25.49
N GLU A 536 -22.32 -28.46 -26.61
CA GLU A 536 -22.08 -29.25 -27.81
C GLU A 536 -20.63 -29.00 -28.34
N THR A 537 -20.20 -27.74 -28.38
CA THR A 537 -18.82 -27.38 -28.74
C THR A 537 -17.79 -28.01 -27.79
N ILE A 538 -18.04 -27.97 -26.49
CA ILE A 538 -17.15 -28.58 -25.49
C ILE A 538 -17.03 -30.09 -25.76
N GLN A 539 -18.11 -30.78 -26.06
CA GLN A 539 -18.09 -32.20 -26.33
C GLN A 539 -17.38 -32.57 -27.64
N GLN A 540 -17.51 -31.75 -28.67
CA GLN A 540 -16.90 -32.01 -29.98
C GLN A 540 -15.40 -31.66 -29.98
N GLU A 541 -15.05 -30.47 -29.48
CA GLU A 541 -13.69 -29.91 -29.58
C GLU A 541 -12.75 -30.37 -28.45
N ARG A 542 -13.33 -30.92 -27.37
CA ARG A 542 -12.52 -31.33 -26.21
C ARG A 542 -12.43 -32.86 -26.05
N GLN A 543 -12.66 -33.62 -27.10
CA GLN A 543 -12.47 -35.07 -27.07
C GLN A 543 -11.05 -35.44 -26.60
N GLY A 544 -10.97 -36.33 -25.61
CA GLY A 544 -9.69 -36.74 -24.98
C GLY A 544 -9.10 -35.74 -24.00
N LYS A 545 -9.76 -34.58 -23.72
CA LYS A 545 -9.39 -33.61 -22.68
C LYS A 545 -10.45 -33.58 -21.59
N THR A 546 -10.01 -33.38 -20.35
CA THR A 546 -10.93 -33.42 -19.20
C THR A 546 -11.64 -32.07 -19.01
N THR A 547 -12.93 -32.12 -18.71
CA THR A 547 -13.75 -30.95 -18.43
C THR A 547 -14.53 -31.16 -17.14
N LEU A 548 -14.51 -30.16 -16.25
CA LEU A 548 -15.28 -30.13 -15.01
C LEU A 548 -16.25 -28.96 -15.07
N ILE A 549 -17.55 -29.27 -15.06
CA ILE A 549 -18.63 -28.30 -15.17
C ILE A 549 -19.37 -28.20 -13.85
N VAL A 550 -19.27 -27.07 -13.20
CA VAL A 550 -20.09 -26.73 -12.03
C VAL A 550 -21.27 -25.89 -12.52
N SER A 551 -22.48 -26.35 -12.24
CA SER A 551 -23.70 -25.63 -12.64
C SER A 551 -24.83 -25.79 -11.63
N HIS A 552 -25.72 -24.81 -11.61
CA HIS A 552 -27.03 -24.89 -10.98
C HIS A 552 -28.11 -25.38 -11.97
N ARG A 553 -27.83 -25.35 -13.27
CA ARG A 553 -28.70 -25.87 -14.33
C ARG A 553 -28.31 -27.30 -14.67
N LEU A 554 -29.26 -28.22 -14.61
CA LEU A 554 -29.01 -29.62 -14.93
C LEU A 554 -28.77 -29.84 -16.41
N SER A 555 -29.35 -29.00 -17.29
CA SER A 555 -29.08 -28.98 -18.73
C SER A 555 -27.60 -28.96 -19.07
N ALA A 556 -26.83 -28.18 -18.32
CA ALA A 556 -25.37 -28.01 -18.52
C ALA A 556 -24.56 -29.28 -18.23
N VAL A 557 -25.03 -30.18 -17.39
CA VAL A 557 -24.32 -31.38 -16.94
C VAL A 557 -24.99 -32.70 -17.35
N HIS A 558 -26.18 -32.65 -17.96
CA HIS A 558 -26.95 -33.84 -18.30
C HIS A 558 -26.20 -34.80 -19.23
N GLN A 559 -25.31 -34.28 -20.05
CA GLN A 559 -24.50 -35.03 -21.00
C GLN A 559 -23.09 -35.35 -20.47
N ALA A 560 -22.80 -35.08 -19.19
CA ALA A 560 -21.52 -35.40 -18.57
C ALA A 560 -21.40 -36.93 -18.40
N ASP A 561 -20.14 -37.43 -18.49
CA ASP A 561 -19.84 -38.87 -18.28
C ASP A 561 -20.14 -39.31 -16.85
N TRP A 562 -19.95 -38.39 -15.89
CA TRP A 562 -20.20 -38.61 -14.46
C TRP A 562 -20.71 -37.33 -13.80
N ILE A 563 -21.70 -37.45 -12.95
CA ILE A 563 -22.29 -36.32 -12.24
C ILE A 563 -22.15 -36.55 -10.74
N LEU A 564 -21.73 -35.51 -10.03
CA LEU A 564 -21.61 -35.45 -8.57
C LEU A 564 -22.64 -34.48 -8.03
N VAL A 565 -23.45 -34.91 -7.09
CA VAL A 565 -24.37 -34.06 -6.35
C VAL A 565 -23.75 -33.74 -5.00
N LEU A 566 -23.45 -32.46 -4.77
CA LEU A 566 -22.92 -31.99 -3.48
C LEU A 566 -24.04 -31.41 -2.63
N ASP A 567 -24.04 -31.79 -1.34
CA ASP A 567 -24.83 -31.14 -0.30
C ASP A 567 -24.00 -31.03 0.99
N GLN A 568 -24.02 -29.85 1.61
CA GLN A 568 -23.29 -29.54 2.85
C GLN A 568 -21.82 -30.00 2.85
N GLY A 569 -21.13 -29.83 1.73
CA GLY A 569 -19.70 -30.20 1.59
C GLY A 569 -19.44 -31.68 1.33
N ARG A 570 -20.47 -32.51 1.12
CA ARG A 570 -20.35 -33.97 0.87
C ARG A 570 -20.91 -34.34 -0.48
N ILE A 571 -20.40 -35.39 -1.08
CA ILE A 571 -21.02 -36.04 -2.23
C ILE A 571 -22.17 -36.93 -1.69
N VAL A 572 -23.40 -36.61 -2.08
CA VAL A 572 -24.61 -37.34 -1.63
C VAL A 572 -25.17 -38.29 -2.68
N GLU A 573 -24.96 -37.97 -3.96
CA GLU A 573 -25.32 -38.82 -5.11
C GLU A 573 -24.22 -38.72 -6.15
N GLU A 574 -23.93 -39.80 -6.84
CA GLU A 574 -23.02 -39.84 -7.99
C GLU A 574 -23.44 -40.91 -9.00
N GLY A 575 -23.16 -40.65 -10.26
CA GLY A 575 -23.47 -41.57 -11.36
C GLY A 575 -23.65 -40.86 -12.69
N THR A 576 -24.13 -41.61 -13.71
CA THR A 576 -24.58 -41.00 -14.96
C THR A 576 -25.92 -40.31 -14.75
N ALA A 577 -26.35 -39.44 -15.69
CA ALA A 577 -27.64 -38.78 -15.62
C ALA A 577 -28.82 -39.80 -15.53
N SER A 578 -28.71 -40.93 -16.25
CA SER A 578 -29.69 -42.01 -16.21
C SER A 578 -29.75 -42.72 -14.86
N ASP A 579 -28.60 -42.97 -14.24
CA ASP A 579 -28.52 -43.60 -12.91
C ASP A 579 -29.13 -42.70 -11.83
N LEU A 580 -28.81 -41.39 -11.87
CA LEU A 580 -29.33 -40.41 -10.91
C LEU A 580 -30.84 -40.19 -11.07
N LEU A 581 -31.37 -40.24 -12.30
CA LEU A 581 -32.81 -40.18 -12.53
C LEU A 581 -33.53 -41.42 -12.00
N ALA A 582 -32.91 -42.60 -12.09
CA ALA A 582 -33.46 -43.84 -11.56
C ALA A 582 -33.42 -43.95 -10.03
N GLN A 583 -32.49 -43.23 -9.36
CA GLN A 583 -32.37 -43.19 -7.89
C GLN A 583 -33.46 -42.35 -7.22
N GLU A 584 -34.23 -41.56 -7.97
CA GLU A 584 -35.27 -40.64 -7.47
C GLU A 584 -34.81 -39.73 -6.31
N GLY A 585 -33.53 -39.36 -6.30
CA GLY A 585 -32.93 -38.51 -5.28
C GLY A 585 -33.06 -37.02 -5.58
N TRP A 586 -32.12 -36.22 -5.04
CA TRP A 586 -32.06 -34.74 -5.21
C TRP A 586 -31.96 -34.35 -6.70
N TYR A 587 -31.14 -35.12 -7.48
CA TYR A 587 -30.97 -34.84 -8.90
C TYR A 587 -32.28 -34.97 -9.65
N TYR A 588 -33.06 -36.06 -9.40
CA TYR A 588 -34.37 -36.28 -9.99
C TYR A 588 -35.36 -35.17 -9.61
N GLU A 589 -35.46 -34.83 -8.33
CA GLU A 589 -36.34 -33.76 -7.87
C GLU A 589 -36.04 -32.42 -8.58
N GLN A 590 -34.75 -32.06 -8.72
CA GLN A 590 -34.37 -30.83 -9.43
C GLN A 590 -34.64 -30.91 -10.92
N TYR A 591 -34.42 -32.05 -11.54
CA TYR A 591 -34.73 -32.29 -12.96
C TYR A 591 -36.21 -32.05 -13.21
N GLN A 592 -37.08 -32.64 -12.42
CA GLN A 592 -38.53 -32.45 -12.51
C GLN A 592 -38.95 -30.97 -12.33
N ARG A 593 -38.29 -30.26 -11.44
CA ARG A 593 -38.57 -28.83 -11.23
C ARG A 593 -38.15 -27.97 -12.41
N GLN A 594 -36.96 -28.20 -12.97
CA GLN A 594 -36.47 -27.44 -14.11
C GLN A 594 -37.27 -27.71 -15.38
N GLN A 595 -37.64 -28.94 -15.63
CA GLN A 595 -38.51 -29.31 -16.75
C GLN A 595 -39.89 -28.62 -16.71
N ARG A 596 -40.48 -28.46 -15.52
CA ARG A 596 -41.76 -27.74 -15.36
C ARG A 596 -41.60 -26.23 -15.63
N GLN A 597 -40.47 -25.65 -15.30
CA GLN A 597 -40.20 -24.23 -15.55
C GLN A 597 -39.86 -23.94 -17.01
N GLU A 598 -39.34 -24.91 -17.75
CA GLU A 598 -39.03 -24.78 -19.18
C GLU A 598 -40.26 -25.09 -20.08
N GLY A 599 -41.26 -25.76 -19.53
CA GLY A 599 -42.51 -26.11 -20.21
C GLY A 599 -43.67 -25.12 -20.03
N GLU A 600 -43.50 -24.11 -19.15
CA GLU A 600 -44.38 -22.94 -19.01
C GLU A 600 -43.78 -21.73 -19.80
#